data_5fa2c02ecbec67e7b010a94e85bc26b6
#
_entry.id   5fa2c02ecbec67e7b010a94e85bc26b6
#
_cell.length_a   1.000
_cell.length_b   1.000
_cell.length_c   1.000
_cell.angle_alpha   90.00
_cell.angle_beta   90.00
_cell.angle_gamma   90.00
#
_symmetry.space_group_name_H-M   'P 1'
#
loop_
_entity.id
_entity.type
_entity.pdbx_description
1 polymer ?
#
loop_
_entity_poly.entity_id
_entity_poly.type
_entity_poly.pdbx_seq_one_letter_code
_entity_poly.pdbx_strand_id
1 'polypeptide(L)'
;MSLNPLAGKPAPRDILVNVPRLITAYYKEVPDPAIPSQRVAFGTSGHRGSAFDAAFNEWHILAITQGICEYRKQQGTDGPLFLGMDTHALSVPALASALEVLAANGVDVMLAEKDEYTPTPTVSHAILTYNRGRKSGLADGIVITPSHNPPESGGFKYNPTNGGPADTTVTGWIEARANELMTQGLRDVKRVPYEKALKSSTTHRHDYLNNYVADLGNVIDMVAIRDSKVRLGVDPLGGAGVHYWAPIAERYGLNLTVVSDVVDPTFSFMTVDWDGRIRMDPSSPSAMQRLIGLKDRFDIAFACDTDHDRHGVVTRSTGLLPPNHYLAVSAYYLFQNRPNWGKQVAVGKTVVSSQMIDRVTAKLGRKLYEVPVGFKWFVDGLIDGSLGFVGEESAGATFLRRDGAVWTTDKDGLIPALLAAEITARVGKDPGEVYRDLTREFGESFSDRVDARATPAEKKLLAKLSPQQVKSKQLAGETIQSILTTAPGNGAAIGGLKVIAEKGWFAARPSGTEDIYKIYEIGRAHV
;
A
#
# COMPACT_ATOMS: atom_id res chain seq x y z
N MET A 1 -2.22 13.23 19.31
CA MET A 1 -1.48 14.50 18.99
C MET A 1 -2.48 15.60 18.67
N SER A 2 -2.17 16.88 18.95
CA SER A 2 -3.06 17.99 18.56
C SER A 2 -3.04 18.15 17.03
N LEU A 3 -4.21 18.41 16.45
CA LEU A 3 -4.36 18.70 15.02
C LEU A 3 -3.59 19.99 14.67
N ASN A 4 -2.82 19.97 13.58
CA ASN A 4 -2.10 21.15 13.12
C ASN A 4 -3.09 22.25 12.67
N PRO A 5 -2.85 23.55 12.96
CA PRO A 5 -3.75 24.64 12.55
C PRO A 5 -3.98 24.75 11.03
N LEU A 6 -3.11 24.20 10.20
CA LEU A 6 -3.24 24.16 8.74
C LEU A 6 -3.98 22.91 8.23
N ALA A 7 -4.28 21.93 9.08
CA ALA A 7 -4.92 20.69 8.67
C ALA A 7 -6.24 20.95 7.91
N GLY A 8 -6.39 20.33 6.75
CA GLY A 8 -7.54 20.49 5.87
C GLY A 8 -7.58 21.81 5.06
N LYS A 9 -6.57 22.68 5.20
CA LYS A 9 -6.46 23.92 4.43
C LYS A 9 -5.52 23.74 3.24
N PRO A 10 -5.68 24.53 2.15
CA PRO A 10 -4.73 24.54 1.04
C PRO A 10 -3.29 24.76 1.52
N ALA A 11 -2.34 24.05 0.92
CA ALA A 11 -0.94 24.16 1.28
C ALA A 11 -0.39 25.56 0.97
N PRO A 12 0.16 26.30 1.96
CA PRO A 12 0.79 27.58 1.71
C PRO A 12 2.14 27.38 0.97
N ARG A 13 2.57 28.40 0.21
CA ARG A 13 3.74 28.28 -0.67
C ARG A 13 5.05 28.01 0.07
N ASP A 14 5.18 28.45 1.30
CA ASP A 14 6.39 28.34 2.13
C ASP A 14 6.67 26.90 2.62
N ILE A 15 5.67 26.03 2.62
CA ILE A 15 5.87 24.59 2.94
C ILE A 15 6.13 23.72 1.71
N LEU A 16 6.01 24.28 0.48
CA LEU A 16 6.23 23.50 -0.73
C LEU A 16 7.71 23.13 -0.88
N VAL A 17 7.96 21.88 -1.25
CA VAL A 17 9.31 21.39 -1.47
C VAL A 17 9.98 22.14 -2.64
N ASN A 18 11.24 22.53 -2.46
CA ASN A 18 12.07 23.03 -3.54
C ASN A 18 12.64 21.85 -4.36
N VAL A 19 11.92 21.45 -5.42
CA VAL A 19 12.27 20.28 -6.24
C VAL A 19 13.68 20.37 -6.84
N PRO A 20 14.15 21.50 -7.46
CA PRO A 20 15.53 21.60 -7.94
C PRO A 20 16.58 21.35 -6.86
N ARG A 21 16.36 21.86 -5.64
CA ARG A 21 17.27 21.63 -4.51
C ARG A 21 17.22 20.17 -4.05
N LEU A 22 16.03 19.55 -4.04
CA LEU A 22 15.86 18.14 -3.67
C LEU A 22 16.61 17.22 -4.64
N ILE A 23 16.48 17.45 -5.95
CA ILE A 23 17.20 16.69 -6.99
C ILE A 23 18.72 16.91 -6.89
N THR A 24 19.14 18.16 -6.59
CA THR A 24 20.56 18.44 -6.37
C THR A 24 21.10 17.66 -5.17
N ALA A 25 20.36 17.63 -4.06
CA ALA A 25 20.74 16.85 -2.87
C ALA A 25 20.83 15.35 -3.19
N TYR A 26 19.90 14.81 -3.99
CA TYR A 26 19.92 13.40 -4.40
C TYR A 26 21.27 12.99 -5.02
N TYR A 27 21.85 13.82 -5.86
CA TYR A 27 23.12 13.53 -6.54
C TYR A 27 24.37 14.00 -5.79
N LYS A 28 24.26 14.98 -4.88
CA LYS A 28 25.42 15.63 -4.26
C LYS A 28 25.65 15.23 -2.81
N GLU A 29 24.59 14.93 -2.07
CA GLU A 29 24.73 14.49 -0.70
C GLU A 29 25.16 13.02 -0.67
N VAL A 30 26.26 12.76 0.03
CA VAL A 30 26.82 11.41 0.18
C VAL A 30 26.45 10.91 1.58
N PRO A 31 25.69 9.81 1.69
CA PRO A 31 25.34 9.26 2.99
C PRO A 31 26.57 8.70 3.72
N ASP A 32 26.63 8.91 5.03
CA ASP A 32 27.62 8.29 5.90
C ASP A 32 27.07 6.97 6.47
N PRO A 33 27.59 5.81 6.06
CA PRO A 33 27.13 4.51 6.58
C PRO A 33 27.39 4.31 8.09
N ALA A 34 28.21 5.14 8.74
CA ALA A 34 28.38 5.12 10.18
C ALA A 34 27.15 5.66 10.93
N ILE A 35 26.35 6.53 10.27
CA ILE A 35 25.14 7.12 10.82
C ILE A 35 23.95 6.20 10.53
N PRO A 36 23.27 5.62 11.55
CA PRO A 36 22.19 4.66 11.32
C PRO A 36 21.02 5.18 10.47
N SER A 37 20.65 6.46 10.59
CA SER A 37 19.57 7.07 9.81
C SER A 37 19.91 7.31 8.34
N GLN A 38 21.18 7.18 7.96
CA GLN A 38 21.67 7.34 6.59
C GLN A 38 22.01 5.99 5.94
N ARG A 39 21.67 4.89 6.58
CA ARG A 39 21.81 3.54 6.02
C ARG A 39 20.60 3.14 5.20
N VAL A 40 20.81 2.17 4.32
CA VAL A 40 19.69 1.44 3.75
C VAL A 40 18.96 0.72 4.89
N ALA A 41 17.66 0.95 5.00
CA ALA A 41 16.79 0.26 5.95
C ALA A 41 15.45 -0.04 5.25
N PHE A 42 15.13 -1.33 5.11
CA PHE A 42 13.83 -1.75 4.60
C PHE A 42 12.85 -1.79 5.77
N GLY A 43 11.87 -0.87 5.71
CA GLY A 43 10.75 -0.87 6.65
C GLY A 43 9.70 -1.94 6.32
N THR A 44 8.43 -1.63 6.56
CA THR A 44 7.32 -2.57 6.26
C THR A 44 7.20 -2.86 4.76
N SER A 45 7.54 -1.89 3.90
CA SER A 45 7.46 -2.03 2.44
C SER A 45 8.49 -1.13 1.74
N GLY A 46 9.75 -1.55 1.68
CA GLY A 46 10.81 -0.88 0.97
C GLY A 46 11.63 0.11 1.81
N HIS A 47 12.73 0.57 1.24
CA HIS A 47 13.57 1.65 1.77
C HIS A 47 12.94 3.01 1.45
N ARG A 48 12.88 3.91 2.43
CA ARG A 48 12.30 5.25 2.29
C ARG A 48 13.14 6.29 3.03
N GLY A 49 13.16 7.51 2.51
CA GLY A 49 13.84 8.63 3.14
C GLY A 49 13.73 9.90 2.33
N SER A 50 14.45 10.94 2.74
CA SER A 50 14.61 12.19 1.98
C SER A 50 16.06 12.39 1.58
N ALA A 51 16.28 12.99 0.42
CA ALA A 51 17.62 13.37 -0.01
C ALA A 51 18.22 14.47 0.87
N PHE A 52 17.39 15.31 1.47
CA PHE A 52 17.84 16.34 2.41
C PHE A 52 18.44 15.75 3.70
N ASP A 53 18.02 14.56 4.09
CA ASP A 53 18.48 13.88 5.30
C ASP A 53 19.61 12.87 5.00
N ALA A 54 20.14 12.85 3.77
CA ALA A 54 21.06 11.84 3.27
C ALA A 54 20.55 10.41 3.52
N ALA A 55 19.21 10.22 3.43
CA ALA A 55 18.54 8.94 3.69
C ALA A 55 17.88 8.34 2.44
N PHE A 56 17.86 9.05 1.31
CA PHE A 56 17.43 8.57 0.00
C PHE A 56 18.16 9.34 -1.10
N ASN A 57 19.36 8.88 -1.44
CA ASN A 57 20.25 9.52 -2.41
C ASN A 57 20.66 8.50 -3.48
N GLU A 58 21.35 8.97 -4.52
CA GLU A 58 21.86 8.10 -5.60
C GLU A 58 22.63 6.88 -5.05
N TRP A 59 23.46 7.08 -4.01
CA TRP A 59 24.21 6.00 -3.36
C TRP A 59 23.35 4.85 -2.88
N HIS A 60 22.22 5.15 -2.26
CA HIS A 60 21.27 4.12 -1.78
C HIS A 60 20.72 3.34 -2.97
N ILE A 61 20.29 4.02 -4.02
CA ILE A 61 19.67 3.38 -5.18
C ILE A 61 20.67 2.49 -5.92
N LEU A 62 21.89 2.97 -6.12
CA LEU A 62 22.96 2.20 -6.72
C LEU A 62 23.26 0.92 -5.90
N ALA A 63 23.41 1.06 -4.58
CA ALA A 63 23.70 -0.06 -3.68
C ALA A 63 22.55 -1.07 -3.60
N ILE A 64 21.31 -0.60 -3.43
CA ILE A 64 20.12 -1.46 -3.35
C ILE A 64 19.95 -2.23 -4.66
N THR A 65 20.05 -1.54 -5.81
CA THR A 65 19.86 -2.17 -7.13
C THR A 65 20.95 -3.19 -7.41
N GLN A 66 22.21 -2.92 -7.07
CA GLN A 66 23.29 -3.93 -7.17
C GLN A 66 23.01 -5.11 -6.26
N GLY A 67 22.58 -4.89 -5.02
CA GLY A 67 22.17 -5.95 -4.10
C GLY A 67 21.03 -6.82 -4.67
N ILE A 68 20.03 -6.21 -5.30
CA ILE A 68 18.94 -6.93 -5.98
C ILE A 68 19.50 -7.78 -7.14
N CYS A 69 20.38 -7.24 -7.97
CA CYS A 69 21.00 -7.99 -9.07
C CYS A 69 21.75 -9.23 -8.56
N GLU A 70 22.50 -9.10 -7.47
CA GLU A 70 23.22 -10.19 -6.84
C GLU A 70 22.27 -11.21 -6.19
N TYR A 71 21.22 -10.75 -5.51
CA TYR A 71 20.17 -11.60 -4.95
C TYR A 71 19.47 -12.41 -6.05
N ARG A 72 19.03 -11.78 -7.14
CA ARG A 72 18.44 -12.45 -8.31
C ARG A 72 19.33 -13.56 -8.83
N LYS A 73 20.62 -13.28 -9.00
CA LYS A 73 21.60 -14.29 -9.46
C LYS A 73 21.72 -15.46 -8.48
N GLN A 74 21.73 -15.18 -7.17
CA GLN A 74 21.79 -16.22 -6.14
C GLN A 74 20.54 -17.10 -6.13
N GLN A 75 19.36 -16.50 -6.39
CA GLN A 75 18.09 -17.22 -6.42
C GLN A 75 17.79 -17.88 -7.78
N GLY A 76 18.62 -17.65 -8.80
CA GLY A 76 18.34 -18.12 -10.16
C GLY A 76 17.16 -17.42 -10.83
N THR A 77 16.85 -16.18 -10.42
CA THR A 77 15.83 -15.35 -11.07
C THR A 77 16.42 -14.73 -12.32
N ASP A 78 16.05 -15.26 -13.48
CA ASP A 78 16.62 -14.94 -14.79
C ASP A 78 15.59 -14.38 -15.80
N GLY A 79 14.34 -14.22 -15.41
CA GLY A 79 13.32 -13.55 -16.21
C GLY A 79 13.42 -12.03 -16.17
N PRO A 80 12.54 -11.30 -16.86
CA PRO A 80 12.56 -9.85 -16.90
C PRO A 80 12.21 -9.23 -15.54
N LEU A 81 12.76 -8.03 -15.30
CA LEU A 81 12.43 -7.20 -14.14
C LEU A 81 11.47 -6.09 -14.58
N PHE A 82 10.28 -6.05 -14.01
CA PHE A 82 9.30 -4.98 -14.21
C PHE A 82 9.65 -3.78 -13.33
N LEU A 83 9.90 -2.61 -13.94
CA LEU A 83 10.33 -1.41 -13.24
C LEU A 83 9.27 -0.31 -13.38
N GLY A 84 8.63 0.03 -12.25
CA GLY A 84 7.63 1.09 -12.17
C GLY A 84 8.05 2.24 -11.26
N MET A 85 7.44 3.41 -11.45
CA MET A 85 7.65 4.59 -10.61
C MET A 85 6.36 5.38 -10.42
N ASP A 86 6.26 6.08 -9.30
CA ASP A 86 5.20 7.05 -9.03
C ASP A 86 5.59 8.48 -9.43
N THR A 87 4.79 9.46 -9.00
CA THR A 87 4.91 10.88 -9.38
C THR A 87 5.78 11.73 -8.44
N HIS A 88 6.39 11.14 -7.40
CA HIS A 88 7.28 11.89 -6.51
C HIS A 88 8.53 12.38 -7.25
N ALA A 89 9.03 13.55 -6.83
CA ALA A 89 10.18 14.20 -7.46
C ALA A 89 11.44 13.30 -7.51
N LEU A 90 11.67 12.46 -6.50
CA LEU A 90 12.83 11.57 -6.43
C LEU A 90 12.65 10.27 -7.23
N SER A 91 11.46 9.98 -7.76
CA SER A 91 11.21 8.73 -8.47
C SER A 91 11.91 8.67 -9.83
N VAL A 92 11.93 9.77 -10.57
CA VAL A 92 12.63 9.86 -11.88
C VAL A 92 14.14 9.67 -11.75
N PRO A 93 14.87 10.42 -10.89
CA PRO A 93 16.31 10.20 -10.73
C PRO A 93 16.65 8.82 -10.17
N ALA A 94 15.81 8.26 -9.30
CA ALA A 94 15.99 6.90 -8.78
C ALA A 94 15.80 5.84 -9.88
N LEU A 95 14.83 6.01 -10.78
CA LEU A 95 14.65 5.12 -11.93
C LEU A 95 15.89 5.16 -12.85
N ALA A 96 16.42 6.36 -13.13
CA ALA A 96 17.62 6.51 -13.94
C ALA A 96 18.82 5.76 -13.33
N SER A 97 19.08 5.99 -12.04
CA SER A 97 20.19 5.33 -11.31
C SER A 97 20.01 3.80 -11.25
N ALA A 98 18.77 3.32 -11.03
CA ALA A 98 18.49 1.89 -11.03
C ALA A 98 18.71 1.25 -12.42
N LEU A 99 18.24 1.90 -13.49
CA LEU A 99 18.39 1.38 -14.85
C LEU A 99 19.86 1.25 -15.26
N GLU A 100 20.71 2.20 -14.86
CA GLU A 100 22.16 2.15 -15.12
C GLU A 100 22.81 0.90 -14.51
N VAL A 101 22.40 0.52 -13.30
CA VAL A 101 22.91 -0.68 -12.61
C VAL A 101 22.32 -1.95 -13.22
N LEU A 102 21.02 -1.99 -13.47
CA LEU A 102 20.34 -3.14 -14.07
C LEU A 102 20.91 -3.48 -15.44
N ALA A 103 21.09 -2.48 -16.32
CA ALA A 103 21.68 -2.66 -17.64
C ALA A 103 23.13 -3.15 -17.55
N ALA A 104 23.93 -2.60 -16.61
CA ALA A 104 25.32 -3.03 -16.41
C ALA A 104 25.45 -4.47 -15.88
N ASN A 105 24.41 -4.99 -15.23
CA ASN A 105 24.34 -6.37 -14.77
C ASN A 105 23.64 -7.32 -15.77
N GLY A 106 23.23 -6.82 -16.95
CA GLY A 106 22.60 -7.62 -17.99
C GLY A 106 21.18 -8.09 -17.66
N VAL A 107 20.47 -7.35 -16.81
CA VAL A 107 19.07 -7.65 -16.45
C VAL A 107 18.14 -7.12 -17.52
N ASP A 108 17.26 -7.97 -18.04
CA ASP A 108 16.17 -7.54 -18.92
C ASP A 108 15.16 -6.71 -18.12
N VAL A 109 14.99 -5.43 -18.49
CA VAL A 109 14.13 -4.49 -17.76
C VAL A 109 12.92 -4.11 -18.62
N MET A 110 11.73 -4.16 -18.02
CA MET A 110 10.47 -3.74 -18.62
C MET A 110 10.09 -2.36 -18.09
N LEU A 111 10.39 -1.30 -18.84
CA LEU A 111 9.96 0.08 -18.55
C LEU A 111 8.55 0.33 -19.11
N ALA A 112 7.83 1.26 -18.51
CA ALA A 112 6.55 1.69 -19.04
C ALA A 112 6.70 2.31 -20.44
N GLU A 113 5.74 2.04 -21.33
CA GLU A 113 5.63 2.76 -22.59
C GLU A 113 5.45 4.27 -22.35
N LYS A 114 6.05 5.09 -23.21
CA LYS A 114 5.96 6.56 -23.16
C LYS A 114 6.43 7.17 -21.82
N ASP A 115 7.28 6.45 -21.09
CA ASP A 115 7.77 6.86 -19.76
C ASP A 115 6.63 7.16 -18.75
N GLU A 116 5.52 6.41 -18.86
CA GLU A 116 4.30 6.57 -18.06
C GLU A 116 4.56 6.17 -16.59
N TYR A 117 3.85 6.81 -15.68
CA TYR A 117 3.83 6.41 -14.28
C TYR A 117 3.16 5.05 -14.11
N THR A 118 3.59 4.30 -13.10
CA THR A 118 3.20 2.91 -12.95
C THR A 118 2.70 2.64 -11.52
N PRO A 119 1.40 2.45 -11.33
CA PRO A 119 0.84 2.03 -10.05
C PRO A 119 1.47 0.73 -9.52
N THR A 120 1.70 0.65 -8.20
CA THR A 120 2.23 -0.56 -7.54
C THR A 120 1.46 -1.84 -7.95
N PRO A 121 0.11 -1.87 -7.94
CA PRO A 121 -0.63 -3.07 -8.33
C PRO A 121 -0.41 -3.50 -9.79
N THR A 122 -0.10 -2.57 -10.68
CA THR A 122 0.12 -2.94 -12.09
C THR A 122 1.45 -3.65 -12.31
N VAL A 123 2.47 -3.36 -11.48
CA VAL A 123 3.72 -4.12 -11.46
C VAL A 123 3.48 -5.52 -10.91
N SER A 124 2.76 -5.67 -9.80
CA SER A 124 2.35 -6.98 -9.26
C SER A 124 1.57 -7.79 -10.29
N HIS A 125 0.59 -7.18 -10.96
CA HIS A 125 -0.20 -7.80 -12.02
C HIS A 125 0.67 -8.26 -13.21
N ALA A 126 1.62 -7.43 -13.63
CA ALA A 126 2.53 -7.76 -14.74
C ALA A 126 3.42 -8.97 -14.39
N ILE A 127 4.00 -8.99 -13.18
CA ILE A 127 4.81 -10.12 -12.68
C ILE A 127 3.98 -11.41 -12.69
N LEU A 128 2.81 -11.40 -12.06
CA LEU A 128 1.96 -12.59 -11.95
C LEU A 128 1.44 -13.07 -13.31
N THR A 129 1.08 -12.14 -14.19
CA THR A 129 0.62 -12.48 -15.55
C THR A 129 1.74 -13.10 -16.38
N TYR A 130 2.97 -12.54 -16.30
CA TYR A 130 4.13 -13.11 -16.97
C TYR A 130 4.49 -14.48 -16.40
N ASN A 131 4.47 -14.65 -15.09
CA ASN A 131 4.88 -15.90 -14.41
C ASN A 131 3.85 -17.02 -14.50
N ARG A 132 2.62 -16.73 -14.95
CA ARG A 132 1.53 -17.71 -15.00
C ARG A 132 1.91 -18.94 -15.83
N GLY A 133 1.94 -20.11 -15.20
CA GLY A 133 2.29 -21.39 -15.82
C GLY A 133 3.78 -21.60 -16.09
N ARG A 134 4.65 -20.65 -15.75
CA ARG A 134 6.11 -20.77 -15.88
C ARG A 134 6.72 -21.43 -14.65
N LYS A 135 7.79 -22.20 -14.87
CA LYS A 135 8.61 -22.81 -13.81
C LYS A 135 10.05 -22.28 -13.79
N SER A 136 10.46 -21.54 -14.80
CA SER A 136 11.79 -20.94 -14.98
C SER A 136 11.64 -19.66 -15.79
N GLY A 137 12.66 -18.82 -15.82
CA GLY A 137 12.60 -17.52 -16.47
C GLY A 137 11.58 -16.61 -15.77
N LEU A 138 11.47 -16.70 -14.43
CA LEU A 138 10.46 -15.98 -13.68
C LEU A 138 10.83 -14.51 -13.55
N ALA A 139 9.84 -13.66 -13.79
CA ALA A 139 9.91 -12.23 -13.63
C ALA A 139 9.76 -11.81 -12.16
N ASP A 140 10.34 -10.69 -11.82
CA ASP A 140 10.20 -9.95 -10.57
C ASP A 140 10.06 -8.44 -10.86
N GLY A 141 10.09 -7.57 -9.84
CA GLY A 141 9.93 -6.14 -10.09
C GLY A 141 10.47 -5.23 -9.01
N ILE A 142 10.60 -3.98 -9.41
CA ILE A 142 10.93 -2.85 -8.53
C ILE A 142 9.85 -1.79 -8.71
N VAL A 143 9.38 -1.22 -7.60
CA VAL A 143 8.48 -0.07 -7.59
C VAL A 143 9.14 1.08 -6.85
N ILE A 144 9.36 2.18 -7.55
CA ILE A 144 10.00 3.38 -6.99
C ILE A 144 8.90 4.33 -6.52
N THR A 145 8.68 4.34 -5.21
CA THR A 145 7.60 5.10 -4.57
C THR A 145 7.79 5.17 -3.06
N PRO A 146 7.56 6.31 -2.42
CA PRO A 146 7.39 6.43 -0.98
C PRO A 146 5.92 6.28 -0.54
N SER A 147 4.99 5.83 -1.43
CA SER A 147 3.54 5.79 -1.20
C SER A 147 2.99 7.20 -0.90
N HIS A 148 2.14 7.38 0.10
CA HIS A 148 1.52 8.64 0.50
C HIS A 148 2.43 9.60 1.31
N ASN A 149 3.72 9.33 1.38
CA ASN A 149 4.66 10.17 2.14
C ASN A 149 4.77 11.59 1.53
N PRO A 150 5.27 12.59 2.31
CA PRO A 150 5.44 13.95 1.82
C PRO A 150 6.28 14.08 0.54
N PRO A 151 6.12 15.21 -0.20
CA PRO A 151 6.74 15.42 -1.52
C PRO A 151 8.26 15.29 -1.57
N GLU A 152 8.97 15.55 -0.46
CA GLU A 152 10.42 15.43 -0.35
C GLU A 152 10.91 13.99 -0.15
N SER A 153 9.99 13.04 -0.01
CA SER A 153 10.32 11.64 0.20
C SER A 153 10.61 10.92 -1.10
N GLY A 154 11.49 9.93 -1.02
CA GLY A 154 11.67 8.88 -2.01
C GLY A 154 11.48 7.51 -1.40
N GLY A 155 11.20 6.50 -2.22
CA GLY A 155 11.03 5.13 -1.79
C GLY A 155 11.42 4.12 -2.87
N PHE A 156 11.84 2.92 -2.44
CA PHE A 156 12.31 1.87 -3.34
C PHE A 156 11.88 0.52 -2.79
N LYS A 157 10.98 -0.16 -3.50
CA LYS A 157 10.39 -1.45 -3.13
C LYS A 157 10.87 -2.54 -4.09
N TYR A 158 11.04 -3.76 -3.58
CA TYR A 158 11.31 -4.94 -4.39
C TYR A 158 10.17 -5.95 -4.24
N ASN A 159 9.66 -6.43 -5.36
CA ASN A 159 8.64 -7.46 -5.45
C ASN A 159 9.24 -8.71 -6.12
N PRO A 160 9.49 -9.79 -5.36
CA PRO A 160 9.98 -11.06 -5.89
C PRO A 160 9.04 -11.70 -6.91
N THR A 161 9.40 -12.89 -7.38
CA THR A 161 8.66 -13.63 -8.42
C THR A 161 7.21 -13.97 -8.07
N ASN A 162 6.83 -13.85 -6.80
CA ASN A 162 5.45 -13.97 -6.33
C ASN A 162 4.62 -12.68 -6.51
N GLY A 163 5.21 -11.59 -7.01
CA GLY A 163 4.54 -10.32 -7.31
C GLY A 163 4.17 -9.46 -6.10
N GLY A 164 4.32 -9.96 -4.89
CA GLY A 164 3.99 -9.24 -3.65
C GLY A 164 5.19 -8.54 -3.01
N PRO A 165 4.99 -7.86 -1.88
CA PRO A 165 6.10 -7.26 -1.15
C PRO A 165 7.08 -8.33 -0.65
N ALA A 166 8.38 -8.09 -0.82
CA ALA A 166 9.42 -8.98 -0.34
C ALA A 166 9.33 -9.22 1.18
N ASP A 167 9.53 -10.46 1.59
CA ASP A 167 9.58 -10.81 3.02
C ASP A 167 10.85 -10.29 3.71
N THR A 168 10.92 -10.47 5.04
CA THR A 168 12.05 -9.98 5.83
C THR A 168 13.36 -10.71 5.58
N THR A 169 13.33 -11.92 5.05
CA THR A 169 14.54 -12.67 4.68
C THR A 169 15.16 -12.04 3.44
N VAL A 170 14.34 -11.77 2.44
CA VAL A 170 14.74 -11.11 1.19
C VAL A 170 15.24 -9.69 1.47
N THR A 171 14.41 -8.89 2.13
CA THR A 171 14.75 -7.48 2.40
C THR A 171 15.97 -7.36 3.31
N GLY A 172 16.12 -8.20 4.32
CA GLY A 172 17.27 -8.21 5.20
C GLY A 172 18.57 -8.57 4.49
N TRP A 173 18.53 -9.51 3.53
CA TRP A 173 19.70 -9.84 2.72
C TRP A 173 20.11 -8.67 1.83
N ILE A 174 19.14 -8.05 1.12
CA ILE A 174 19.39 -6.90 0.24
C ILE A 174 19.90 -5.71 1.06
N GLU A 175 19.30 -5.43 2.22
CA GLU A 175 19.72 -4.36 3.14
C GLU A 175 21.16 -4.54 3.61
N ALA A 176 21.51 -5.74 4.07
CA ALA A 176 22.86 -6.05 4.53
C ALA A 176 23.89 -5.85 3.40
N ARG A 177 23.59 -6.37 2.20
CA ARG A 177 24.49 -6.25 1.04
C ARG A 177 24.61 -4.81 0.55
N ALA A 178 23.52 -4.06 0.49
CA ALA A 178 23.54 -2.65 0.10
C ALA A 178 24.40 -1.81 1.07
N ASN A 179 24.23 -2.01 2.37
CA ASN A 179 25.03 -1.32 3.38
C ASN A 179 26.53 -1.68 3.33
N GLU A 180 26.86 -2.93 2.99
CA GLU A 180 28.25 -3.34 2.73
C GLU A 180 28.81 -2.58 1.53
N LEU A 181 28.10 -2.55 0.41
CA LEU A 181 28.50 -1.82 -0.81
C LEU A 181 28.73 -0.32 -0.53
N MET A 182 27.82 0.32 0.24
CA MET A 182 27.99 1.71 0.65
C MET A 182 29.25 1.92 1.52
N THR A 183 29.49 1.04 2.48
CA THR A 183 30.69 1.10 3.35
C THR A 183 31.97 0.96 2.54
N GLN A 184 31.95 0.23 1.42
CA GLN A 184 33.08 0.05 0.51
C GLN A 184 33.19 1.18 -0.53
N GLY A 185 32.36 2.24 -0.44
CA GLY A 185 32.38 3.37 -1.38
C GLY A 185 31.88 3.00 -2.77
N LEU A 186 30.94 2.05 -2.87
CA LEU A 186 30.29 1.57 -4.11
C LEU A 186 31.26 0.97 -5.16
N ARG A 187 32.46 0.53 -4.76
CA ARG A 187 33.49 0.05 -5.71
C ARG A 187 33.06 -1.16 -6.52
N ASP A 188 32.21 -2.01 -5.95
CA ASP A 188 31.72 -3.24 -6.61
C ASP A 188 30.39 -3.04 -7.34
N VAL A 189 29.83 -1.82 -7.33
CA VAL A 189 28.61 -1.50 -8.06
C VAL A 189 28.94 -1.34 -9.54
N LYS A 190 28.29 -2.15 -10.37
CA LYS A 190 28.40 -2.03 -11.82
C LYS A 190 27.43 -0.98 -12.33
N ARG A 191 27.90 -0.11 -13.19
CA ARG A 191 27.11 1.00 -13.72
C ARG A 191 27.50 1.32 -15.16
N VAL A 192 26.53 1.67 -15.99
CA VAL A 192 26.74 2.28 -17.31
C VAL A 192 26.04 3.63 -17.36
N PRO A 193 26.46 4.59 -18.19
CA PRO A 193 25.75 5.86 -18.34
C PRO A 193 24.29 5.65 -18.75
N TYR A 194 23.38 6.47 -18.23
CA TYR A 194 21.93 6.38 -18.45
C TYR A 194 21.55 6.28 -19.93
N GLU A 195 22.17 7.10 -20.80
CA GLU A 195 21.94 7.06 -22.25
C GLU A 195 22.29 5.70 -22.89
N LYS A 196 23.28 4.99 -22.34
CA LYS A 196 23.62 3.63 -22.77
C LYS A 196 22.63 2.62 -22.21
N ALA A 197 22.23 2.79 -20.96
CA ALA A 197 21.24 1.94 -20.32
C ALA A 197 19.90 1.97 -21.07
N LEU A 198 19.40 3.15 -21.45
CA LEU A 198 18.17 3.32 -22.24
C LEU A 198 18.23 2.63 -23.62
N LYS A 199 19.41 2.55 -24.24
CA LYS A 199 19.64 1.94 -25.55
C LYS A 199 20.15 0.51 -25.46
N SER A 200 20.24 -0.05 -24.25
CA SER A 200 20.69 -1.43 -24.06
C SER A 200 19.70 -2.41 -24.70
N SER A 201 20.23 -3.51 -25.24
CA SER A 201 19.41 -4.63 -25.71
C SER A 201 18.60 -5.29 -24.61
N THR A 202 18.93 -5.01 -23.34
CA THR A 202 18.20 -5.49 -22.16
C THR A 202 17.13 -4.51 -21.65
N THR A 203 16.96 -3.35 -22.29
CA THR A 203 15.91 -2.38 -21.91
C THR A 203 14.76 -2.45 -22.90
N HIS A 204 13.59 -2.85 -22.41
CA HIS A 204 12.39 -3.07 -23.18
C HIS A 204 11.25 -2.16 -22.70
N ARG A 205 10.20 -2.06 -23.50
CA ARG A 205 8.97 -1.34 -23.17
C ARG A 205 7.83 -2.30 -22.91
N HIS A 206 7.00 -1.98 -21.92
CA HIS A 206 5.82 -2.77 -21.53
C HIS A 206 4.60 -1.88 -21.34
N ASP A 207 3.48 -2.30 -21.90
CA ASP A 207 2.20 -1.61 -21.76
C ASP A 207 1.50 -2.02 -20.45
N TYR A 208 1.91 -1.42 -19.34
CA TYR A 208 1.28 -1.67 -18.03
C TYR A 208 -0.19 -1.25 -18.02
N LEU A 209 -0.51 -0.10 -18.62
CA LEU A 209 -1.83 0.51 -18.58
C LEU A 209 -2.87 -0.37 -19.28
N ASN A 210 -2.70 -0.63 -20.57
CA ASN A 210 -3.71 -1.35 -21.33
C ASN A 210 -3.85 -2.81 -20.87
N ASN A 211 -2.75 -3.47 -20.48
CA ASN A 211 -2.79 -4.85 -19.97
C ASN A 211 -3.59 -4.94 -18.67
N TYR A 212 -3.37 -4.02 -17.73
CA TYR A 212 -4.11 -3.99 -16.46
C TYR A 212 -5.60 -3.61 -16.69
N VAL A 213 -5.84 -2.54 -17.44
CA VAL A 213 -7.21 -2.06 -17.73
C VAL A 213 -8.03 -3.12 -18.47
N ALA A 214 -7.43 -3.83 -19.42
CA ALA A 214 -8.14 -4.89 -20.16
C ALA A 214 -8.60 -6.05 -19.26
N ASP A 215 -7.88 -6.32 -18.18
CA ASP A 215 -8.11 -7.47 -17.30
C ASP A 215 -9.10 -7.16 -16.14
N LEU A 216 -9.39 -5.87 -15.86
CA LEU A 216 -10.25 -5.44 -14.74
C LEU A 216 -11.64 -6.10 -14.74
N GLY A 217 -12.23 -6.41 -15.90
CA GLY A 217 -13.52 -7.10 -16.00
C GLY A 217 -13.53 -8.51 -15.40
N ASN A 218 -12.34 -9.12 -15.18
CA ASN A 218 -12.21 -10.42 -14.53
C ASN A 218 -12.23 -10.33 -12.99
N VAL A 219 -12.12 -9.13 -12.42
CA VAL A 219 -12.13 -8.91 -10.96
C VAL A 219 -13.34 -8.09 -10.52
N ILE A 220 -13.78 -7.11 -11.31
CA ILE A 220 -14.91 -6.22 -11.06
C ILE A 220 -16.05 -6.49 -12.04
N ASP A 221 -17.29 -6.39 -11.59
CA ASP A 221 -18.48 -6.45 -12.44
C ASP A 221 -18.74 -5.10 -13.12
N MET A 222 -17.94 -4.81 -14.13
CA MET A 222 -18.02 -3.55 -14.89
C MET A 222 -19.36 -3.37 -15.59
N VAL A 223 -20.04 -4.49 -15.95
CA VAL A 223 -21.37 -4.45 -16.60
C VAL A 223 -22.41 -3.92 -15.63
N ALA A 224 -22.41 -4.38 -14.38
CA ALA A 224 -23.33 -3.88 -13.36
C ALA A 224 -23.14 -2.38 -13.10
N ILE A 225 -21.89 -1.90 -13.05
CA ILE A 225 -21.58 -0.48 -12.85
C ILE A 225 -22.11 0.34 -14.03
N ARG A 226 -21.80 -0.06 -15.27
CA ARG A 226 -22.23 0.63 -16.49
C ARG A 226 -23.75 0.74 -16.58
N ASP A 227 -24.44 -0.39 -16.39
CA ASP A 227 -25.89 -0.48 -16.63
C ASP A 227 -26.70 0.27 -15.56
N SER A 228 -26.16 0.40 -14.34
CA SER A 228 -26.77 1.20 -13.26
C SER A 228 -26.69 2.70 -13.49
N LYS A 229 -25.79 3.16 -14.37
CA LYS A 229 -25.54 4.58 -14.66
C LYS A 229 -25.16 5.41 -13.44
N VAL A 230 -24.62 4.80 -12.38
CA VAL A 230 -24.10 5.50 -11.21
C VAL A 230 -23.06 6.55 -11.62
N ARG A 231 -23.15 7.73 -11.02
CA ARG A 231 -22.18 8.82 -11.27
C ARG A 231 -20.99 8.63 -10.36
N LEU A 232 -19.84 8.40 -10.98
CA LEU A 232 -18.58 8.14 -10.30
C LEU A 232 -17.69 9.37 -10.32
N GLY A 233 -17.01 9.64 -9.20
CA GLY A 233 -15.93 10.61 -9.12
C GLY A 233 -14.63 9.94 -8.67
N VAL A 234 -13.51 10.32 -9.28
CA VAL A 234 -12.20 9.86 -8.83
C VAL A 234 -11.21 11.00 -8.72
N ASP A 235 -10.49 11.03 -7.61
CA ASP A 235 -9.34 11.89 -7.39
C ASP A 235 -8.09 11.01 -7.25
N PRO A 236 -7.23 10.96 -8.27
CA PRO A 236 -5.98 10.19 -8.21
C PRO A 236 -4.92 10.80 -7.29
N LEU A 237 -5.23 11.92 -6.62
CA LEU A 237 -4.32 12.68 -5.75
C LEU A 237 -2.96 12.98 -6.41
N GLY A 238 -2.95 13.17 -7.76
CA GLY A 238 -1.76 13.40 -8.55
C GLY A 238 -0.81 12.21 -8.63
N GLY A 239 -1.29 11.00 -8.33
CA GLY A 239 -0.51 9.78 -8.27
C GLY A 239 -0.36 9.04 -9.59
N ALA A 240 0.32 7.89 -9.56
CA ALA A 240 0.73 7.10 -10.71
C ALA A 240 -0.44 6.58 -11.58
N GLY A 241 -1.65 6.49 -11.03
CA GLY A 241 -2.83 6.07 -11.79
C GLY A 241 -3.59 7.21 -12.46
N VAL A 242 -3.07 8.43 -12.49
CA VAL A 242 -3.74 9.61 -13.07
C VAL A 242 -4.27 9.36 -14.48
N HIS A 243 -3.49 8.65 -15.30
CA HIS A 243 -3.85 8.33 -16.69
C HIS A 243 -4.59 6.99 -16.87
N TYR A 244 -4.84 6.24 -15.78
CA TYR A 244 -5.56 4.96 -15.84
C TYR A 244 -7.08 5.13 -15.86
N TRP A 245 -7.59 6.13 -15.16
CA TRP A 245 -9.03 6.28 -14.91
C TRP A 245 -9.86 6.62 -16.17
N ALA A 246 -9.33 7.46 -17.05
CA ALA A 246 -10.01 7.78 -18.31
C ALA A 246 -10.10 6.56 -19.25
N PRO A 247 -9.02 5.78 -19.50
CA PRO A 247 -9.10 4.50 -20.23
C PRO A 247 -10.03 3.47 -19.59
N ILE A 248 -10.09 3.39 -18.25
CA ILE A 248 -11.07 2.53 -17.56
C ILE A 248 -12.50 2.96 -17.89
N ALA A 249 -12.77 4.26 -17.78
CA ALA A 249 -14.09 4.79 -18.07
C ALA A 249 -14.49 4.54 -19.54
N GLU A 250 -13.60 4.81 -20.48
CA GLU A 250 -13.83 4.61 -21.91
C GLU A 250 -14.06 3.14 -22.25
N ARG A 251 -13.14 2.25 -21.82
CA ARG A 251 -13.21 0.83 -22.14
C ARG A 251 -14.49 0.16 -21.65
N TYR A 252 -14.93 0.52 -20.44
CA TYR A 252 -16.08 -0.12 -19.80
C TYR A 252 -17.37 0.69 -19.87
N GLY A 253 -17.35 1.86 -20.52
CA GLY A 253 -18.52 2.73 -20.67
C GLY A 253 -19.06 3.27 -19.34
N LEU A 254 -18.18 3.64 -18.41
CA LEU A 254 -18.54 4.10 -17.08
C LEU A 254 -18.81 5.61 -17.08
N ASN A 255 -19.82 6.04 -16.32
CA ASN A 255 -20.07 7.45 -16.04
C ASN A 255 -19.14 7.96 -14.93
N LEU A 256 -17.85 8.08 -15.27
CA LEU A 256 -16.78 8.41 -14.35
C LEU A 256 -16.15 9.76 -14.71
N THR A 257 -16.01 10.62 -13.72
CA THR A 257 -15.34 11.93 -13.82
C THR A 257 -14.02 11.88 -13.03
N VAL A 258 -12.91 12.16 -13.69
CA VAL A 258 -11.64 12.44 -13.04
C VAL A 258 -11.69 13.86 -12.49
N VAL A 259 -11.58 14.02 -11.17
CA VAL A 259 -11.71 15.30 -10.48
C VAL A 259 -10.51 16.20 -10.75
N SER A 260 -9.33 15.60 -10.87
CA SER A 260 -8.07 16.28 -11.18
C SER A 260 -7.12 15.32 -11.89
N ASP A 261 -6.55 15.78 -12.99
CA ASP A 261 -5.50 15.09 -13.75
C ASP A 261 -4.12 15.77 -13.58
N VAL A 262 -4.01 16.68 -12.62
CA VAL A 262 -2.77 17.44 -12.37
C VAL A 262 -1.73 16.55 -11.72
N VAL A 263 -0.56 16.45 -12.34
CA VAL A 263 0.66 15.90 -11.76
C VAL A 263 1.61 17.07 -11.44
N ASP A 264 1.91 17.24 -10.17
CA ASP A 264 2.84 18.25 -9.67
C ASP A 264 3.68 17.62 -8.54
N PRO A 265 4.99 17.45 -8.71
CA PRO A 265 5.83 16.80 -7.72
C PRO A 265 5.97 17.56 -6.39
N THR A 266 5.44 18.79 -6.31
CA THR A 266 5.29 19.52 -5.04
C THR A 266 3.95 19.20 -4.35
N PHE A 267 3.00 18.57 -5.05
CA PHE A 267 1.64 18.29 -4.61
C PHE A 267 0.93 19.53 -4.04
N SER A 268 1.20 20.71 -4.63
CA SER A 268 0.68 21.99 -4.16
C SER A 268 -0.85 22.11 -4.17
N PHE A 269 -1.53 21.26 -4.94
CA PHE A 269 -2.99 21.17 -5.03
C PHE A 269 -3.64 20.45 -3.83
N MET A 270 -2.85 19.79 -2.99
CA MET A 270 -3.35 19.08 -1.80
C MET A 270 -3.67 20.04 -0.66
N THR A 271 -4.55 19.60 0.22
CA THR A 271 -4.71 20.20 1.54
C THR A 271 -3.69 19.59 2.51
N VAL A 272 -3.28 20.40 3.47
CA VAL A 272 -2.31 19.99 4.51
C VAL A 272 -2.93 18.92 5.39
N ASP A 273 -2.15 17.89 5.71
CA ASP A 273 -2.61 16.80 6.56
C ASP A 273 -2.54 17.14 8.05
N TRP A 274 -3.03 16.25 8.89
CA TRP A 274 -3.18 16.42 10.34
C TRP A 274 -1.88 16.86 11.05
N ASP A 275 -0.71 16.46 10.52
CA ASP A 275 0.62 16.74 11.09
C ASP A 275 1.26 18.06 10.57
N GLY A 276 0.57 18.80 9.69
CA GLY A 276 1.08 20.02 9.07
C GLY A 276 1.91 19.82 7.82
N ARG A 277 1.97 18.59 7.27
CA ARG A 277 2.69 18.24 6.05
C ARG A 277 1.71 17.97 4.91
N ILE A 278 2.21 17.99 3.67
CA ILE A 278 1.46 17.49 2.53
C ILE A 278 1.61 15.97 2.50
N ARG A 279 0.48 15.25 2.52
CA ARG A 279 0.41 13.79 2.37
C ARG A 279 -0.73 13.43 1.42
N MET A 280 -0.48 12.47 0.56
CA MET A 280 -1.49 11.96 -0.38
C MET A 280 -2.19 10.74 0.20
N ASP A 281 -2.67 10.86 1.45
CA ASP A 281 -3.31 9.77 2.19
C ASP A 281 -4.83 9.77 1.96
N PRO A 282 -5.37 8.78 1.21
CA PRO A 282 -6.80 8.71 0.90
C PRO A 282 -7.65 8.29 2.12
N SER A 283 -7.03 7.93 3.24
CA SER A 283 -7.72 7.65 4.51
C SER A 283 -7.81 8.86 5.43
N SER A 284 -7.07 9.95 5.14
CA SER A 284 -7.06 11.15 5.95
C SER A 284 -8.17 12.12 5.59
N PRO A 285 -9.07 12.49 6.52
CA PRO A 285 -10.06 13.54 6.28
C PRO A 285 -9.43 14.87 5.91
N SER A 286 -8.25 15.20 6.43
CA SER A 286 -7.55 16.46 6.14
C SER A 286 -7.02 16.50 4.71
N ALA A 287 -6.42 15.40 4.22
CA ALA A 287 -5.92 15.30 2.85
C ALA A 287 -7.06 15.23 1.82
N MET A 288 -8.20 14.66 2.19
CA MET A 288 -9.33 14.37 1.29
C MET A 288 -10.37 15.50 1.18
N GLN A 289 -10.10 16.69 1.71
CA GLN A 289 -11.07 17.79 1.77
C GLN A 289 -11.68 18.15 0.40
N ARG A 290 -10.89 18.12 -0.68
CA ARG A 290 -11.37 18.37 -2.05
C ARG A 290 -12.48 17.39 -2.43
N LEU A 291 -12.24 16.10 -2.29
CA LEU A 291 -13.21 15.08 -2.71
C LEU A 291 -14.40 15.01 -1.75
N ILE A 292 -14.19 15.19 -0.45
CA ILE A 292 -15.27 15.30 0.55
C ILE A 292 -16.22 16.46 0.21
N GLY A 293 -15.67 17.61 -0.20
CA GLY A 293 -16.46 18.78 -0.63
C GLY A 293 -17.29 18.53 -1.91
N LEU A 294 -16.98 17.50 -2.68
CA LEU A 294 -17.66 17.13 -3.91
C LEU A 294 -18.63 15.95 -3.74
N LYS A 295 -18.84 15.43 -2.53
CA LYS A 295 -19.61 14.20 -2.26
C LYS A 295 -21.02 14.19 -2.86
N ASP A 296 -21.68 15.35 -2.93
CA ASP A 296 -23.05 15.44 -3.43
C ASP A 296 -23.14 15.48 -4.98
N ARG A 297 -22.01 15.65 -5.68
CA ARG A 297 -21.93 15.62 -7.15
C ARG A 297 -21.97 14.21 -7.72
N PHE A 298 -21.56 13.22 -6.94
CA PHE A 298 -21.42 11.83 -7.34
C PHE A 298 -22.32 10.93 -6.52
N ASP A 299 -22.65 9.76 -7.01
CA ASP A 299 -23.35 8.74 -6.24
C ASP A 299 -22.36 7.98 -5.37
N ILE A 300 -21.12 7.83 -5.85
CA ILE A 300 -19.93 7.36 -5.12
C ILE A 300 -18.68 8.04 -5.65
N ALA A 301 -17.74 8.38 -4.80
CA ALA A 301 -16.45 8.90 -5.22
C ALA A 301 -15.32 8.19 -4.46
N PHE A 302 -14.12 8.18 -5.05
CA PHE A 302 -12.97 7.50 -4.49
C PHE A 302 -11.66 8.19 -4.86
N ALA A 303 -10.62 7.88 -4.09
CA ALA A 303 -9.27 8.34 -4.33
C ALA A 303 -8.27 7.18 -4.11
N CYS A 304 -7.08 7.32 -4.67
CA CYS A 304 -5.94 6.46 -4.39
C CYS A 304 -4.75 7.31 -3.97
N ASP A 305 -3.83 6.72 -3.20
CA ASP A 305 -2.56 7.38 -2.87
C ASP A 305 -1.61 7.41 -4.08
N THR A 306 -0.42 7.95 -3.89
CA THR A 306 0.47 8.27 -5.00
C THR A 306 0.86 7.07 -5.85
N ASP A 307 1.07 5.90 -5.26
CA ASP A 307 1.37 4.66 -5.97
C ASP A 307 0.16 3.74 -6.16
N HIS A 308 -1.04 4.22 -5.83
CA HIS A 308 -2.31 3.53 -6.03
C HIS A 308 -2.40 2.16 -5.34
N ASP A 309 -1.68 1.96 -4.22
CA ASP A 309 -1.79 0.76 -3.41
C ASP A 309 -2.83 0.88 -2.28
N ARG A 310 -3.38 2.10 -2.05
CA ARG A 310 -4.44 2.40 -1.08
C ARG A 310 -5.62 3.09 -1.71
N HIS A 311 -6.77 2.96 -1.03
CA HIS A 311 -8.04 3.54 -1.48
C HIS A 311 -8.67 4.44 -0.41
N GLY A 312 -9.43 5.43 -0.85
CA GLY A 312 -10.35 6.20 -0.02
C GLY A 312 -11.70 6.25 -0.69
N VAL A 313 -12.77 5.98 0.06
CA VAL A 313 -14.14 5.97 -0.47
C VAL A 313 -14.92 7.10 0.16
N VAL A 314 -15.50 7.96 -0.67
CA VAL A 314 -16.35 9.08 -0.25
C VAL A 314 -17.79 8.81 -0.70
N THR A 315 -18.69 8.71 0.26
CA THR A 315 -20.11 8.43 0.04
C THR A 315 -20.95 9.67 0.35
N ARG A 316 -22.13 9.75 -0.25
CA ARG A 316 -23.12 10.78 0.12
C ARG A 316 -23.58 10.63 1.56
N SER A 317 -23.77 9.40 1.99
CA SER A 317 -24.38 9.09 3.27
C SER A 317 -23.47 9.34 4.47
N THR A 318 -22.12 9.30 4.28
CA THR A 318 -21.17 9.32 5.40
C THR A 318 -20.02 10.32 5.17
N GLY A 319 -19.80 10.78 3.92
CA GLY A 319 -18.56 11.45 3.53
C GLY A 319 -17.44 10.44 3.36
N LEU A 320 -16.23 10.76 3.85
CA LEU A 320 -15.10 9.82 3.81
C LEU A 320 -15.40 8.63 4.74
N LEU A 321 -15.47 7.45 4.16
CA LEU A 321 -15.70 6.21 4.89
C LEU A 321 -14.39 5.72 5.51
N PRO A 322 -14.34 5.46 6.83
CA PRO A 322 -13.14 4.92 7.46
C PRO A 322 -12.72 3.59 6.81
N PRO A 323 -11.41 3.35 6.58
CA PRO A 323 -10.94 2.13 5.93
C PRO A 323 -11.46 0.84 6.59
N ASN A 324 -11.44 0.76 7.91
CA ASN A 324 -11.96 -0.39 8.66
C ASN A 324 -13.44 -0.67 8.38
N HIS A 325 -14.25 0.36 8.14
CA HIS A 325 -15.66 0.20 7.80
C HIS A 325 -15.80 -0.36 6.37
N TYR A 326 -15.04 0.20 5.45
CA TYR A 326 -15.08 -0.24 4.07
C TYR A 326 -14.52 -1.66 3.86
N LEU A 327 -13.48 -2.05 4.58
CA LEU A 327 -12.97 -3.42 4.56
C LEU A 327 -14.04 -4.44 5.01
N ALA A 328 -14.80 -4.13 6.04
CA ALA A 328 -15.90 -5.00 6.51
C ALA A 328 -17.02 -5.12 5.45
N VAL A 329 -17.40 -4.01 4.82
CA VAL A 329 -18.38 -3.99 3.73
C VAL A 329 -17.88 -4.79 2.53
N SER A 330 -16.61 -4.60 2.15
CA SER A 330 -15.98 -5.31 1.03
C SER A 330 -15.98 -6.82 1.25
N ALA A 331 -15.55 -7.28 2.42
CA ALA A 331 -15.59 -8.70 2.76
C ALA A 331 -17.03 -9.24 2.74
N TYR A 332 -17.98 -8.52 3.37
CA TYR A 332 -19.38 -8.93 3.39
C TYR A 332 -19.96 -9.08 1.98
N TYR A 333 -19.74 -8.10 1.11
CA TYR A 333 -20.25 -8.11 -0.25
C TYR A 333 -19.59 -9.18 -1.13
N LEU A 334 -18.26 -9.24 -1.14
CA LEU A 334 -17.51 -10.15 -2.03
C LEU A 334 -17.88 -11.61 -1.78
N PHE A 335 -17.92 -12.06 -0.54
CA PHE A 335 -18.21 -13.46 -0.21
C PHE A 335 -19.67 -13.89 -0.47
N GLN A 336 -20.57 -12.94 -0.70
CA GLN A 336 -21.94 -13.20 -1.14
C GLN A 336 -22.09 -13.12 -2.68
N ASN A 337 -21.21 -12.40 -3.36
CA ASN A 337 -21.33 -12.09 -4.79
C ASN A 337 -20.21 -12.69 -5.66
N ARG A 338 -19.41 -13.60 -5.11
CA ARG A 338 -18.35 -14.35 -5.83
C ARG A 338 -18.64 -15.86 -5.71
N PRO A 339 -19.61 -16.38 -6.48
CA PRO A 339 -20.08 -17.77 -6.34
C PRO A 339 -19.01 -18.82 -6.64
N ASN A 340 -18.00 -18.47 -7.45
CA ASN A 340 -16.89 -19.37 -7.78
C ASN A 340 -15.83 -19.48 -6.67
N TRP A 341 -15.91 -18.67 -5.62
CA TRP A 341 -15.03 -18.80 -4.47
C TRP A 341 -15.45 -19.97 -3.60
N GLY A 342 -14.61 -20.97 -3.47
CA GLY A 342 -14.89 -22.17 -2.68
C GLY A 342 -15.27 -21.85 -1.23
N LYS A 343 -15.98 -22.77 -0.57
CA LYS A 343 -16.43 -22.58 0.82
C LYS A 343 -15.28 -22.42 1.84
N GLN A 344 -14.11 -22.98 1.53
CA GLN A 344 -12.91 -22.93 2.38
C GLN A 344 -12.12 -21.63 2.25
N VAL A 345 -12.43 -20.80 1.25
CA VAL A 345 -11.75 -19.52 1.03
C VAL A 345 -11.98 -18.58 2.22
N ALA A 346 -10.90 -18.06 2.76
CA ALA A 346 -10.87 -17.29 4.00
C ALA A 346 -10.83 -15.77 3.75
N VAL A 347 -11.14 -15.01 4.81
CA VAL A 347 -10.95 -13.55 4.89
C VAL A 347 -9.66 -13.26 5.64
N GLY A 348 -8.76 -12.46 5.06
CA GLY A 348 -7.51 -12.04 5.67
C GLY A 348 -7.59 -10.63 6.23
N LYS A 349 -7.04 -10.41 7.43
CA LYS A 349 -6.88 -9.08 8.04
C LYS A 349 -5.64 -9.01 8.92
N THR A 350 -5.20 -7.78 9.25
CA THR A 350 -4.16 -7.60 10.26
C THR A 350 -4.72 -7.62 11.68
N VAL A 351 -3.86 -7.92 12.66
CA VAL A 351 -4.23 -7.95 14.10
C VAL A 351 -4.78 -6.62 14.62
N VAL A 352 -4.57 -5.53 13.90
CA VAL A 352 -5.02 -4.18 14.26
C VAL A 352 -6.20 -3.68 13.42
N SER A 353 -6.74 -4.51 12.51
CA SER A 353 -7.94 -4.19 11.74
C SER A 353 -9.22 -4.46 12.54
N SER A 354 -10.33 -3.87 12.08
CA SER A 354 -11.63 -3.87 12.81
C SER A 354 -12.15 -5.26 13.17
N GLN A 355 -12.72 -5.35 14.35
CA GLN A 355 -13.47 -6.52 14.82
C GLN A 355 -14.81 -6.73 14.06
N MET A 356 -15.29 -5.71 13.34
CA MET A 356 -16.45 -5.87 12.46
C MET A 356 -16.17 -6.91 11.37
N ILE A 357 -14.92 -6.99 10.90
CA ILE A 357 -14.50 -8.01 9.92
C ILE A 357 -14.64 -9.42 10.51
N ASP A 358 -14.31 -9.61 11.81
CA ASP A 358 -14.48 -10.90 12.50
C ASP A 358 -15.95 -11.33 12.52
N ARG A 359 -16.85 -10.39 12.89
CA ARG A 359 -18.29 -10.64 12.98
C ARG A 359 -18.90 -10.97 11.62
N VAL A 360 -18.51 -10.21 10.59
CA VAL A 360 -18.89 -10.46 9.20
C VAL A 360 -18.39 -11.83 8.74
N THR A 361 -17.14 -12.16 9.01
CA THR A 361 -16.53 -13.45 8.63
C THR A 361 -17.25 -14.62 9.29
N ALA A 362 -17.57 -14.51 10.57
CA ALA A 362 -18.33 -15.51 11.32
C ALA A 362 -19.76 -15.69 10.75
N LYS A 363 -20.47 -14.58 10.45
CA LYS A 363 -21.81 -14.62 9.82
C LYS A 363 -21.79 -15.32 8.46
N LEU A 364 -20.74 -15.11 7.69
CA LEU A 364 -20.55 -15.74 6.38
C LEU A 364 -20.11 -17.21 6.46
N GLY A 365 -19.86 -17.73 7.67
CA GLY A 365 -19.36 -19.08 7.88
C GLY A 365 -17.98 -19.30 7.27
N ARG A 366 -17.15 -18.25 7.24
CA ARG A 366 -15.81 -18.28 6.64
C ARG A 366 -14.72 -18.32 7.71
N LYS A 367 -13.55 -18.82 7.36
CA LYS A 367 -12.36 -18.74 8.19
C LYS A 367 -11.81 -17.30 8.20
N LEU A 368 -11.34 -16.85 9.37
CA LEU A 368 -10.56 -15.64 9.53
C LEU A 368 -9.07 -15.99 9.55
N TYR A 369 -8.29 -15.29 8.75
CA TYR A 369 -6.82 -15.38 8.73
C TYR A 369 -6.24 -14.07 9.23
N GLU A 370 -5.98 -13.99 10.55
CA GLU A 370 -5.46 -12.78 11.20
C GLU A 370 -3.95 -12.88 11.36
N VAL A 371 -3.22 -11.88 10.79
CA VAL A 371 -1.75 -11.86 10.68
C VAL A 371 -1.16 -10.57 11.28
N PRO A 372 0.16 -10.51 11.54
CA PRO A 372 0.80 -9.24 11.89
C PRO A 372 0.63 -8.19 10.81
N VAL A 373 0.87 -6.92 11.14
CA VAL A 373 0.88 -5.83 10.15
C VAL A 373 1.94 -6.08 9.08
N GLY A 374 1.55 -5.96 7.82
CA GLY A 374 2.39 -6.16 6.64
C GLY A 374 1.74 -7.08 5.61
N PHE A 375 1.57 -6.59 4.41
CA PHE A 375 0.84 -7.27 3.33
C PHE A 375 1.50 -8.58 2.86
N LYS A 376 2.81 -8.70 3.04
CA LYS A 376 3.60 -9.90 2.73
C LYS A 376 3.05 -11.21 3.32
N TRP A 377 2.31 -11.13 4.43
CA TRP A 377 1.73 -12.30 5.08
C TRP A 377 0.54 -12.91 4.35
N PHE A 378 -0.02 -12.20 3.37
CA PHE A 378 -1.17 -12.64 2.58
C PHE A 378 -0.77 -13.26 1.24
N VAL A 379 0.48 -13.07 0.81
CA VAL A 379 0.94 -13.41 -0.55
C VAL A 379 0.65 -14.86 -0.92
N ASP A 380 1.07 -15.81 -0.09
CA ASP A 380 0.90 -17.25 -0.38
C ASP A 380 -0.57 -17.63 -0.49
N GLY A 381 -1.42 -17.14 0.42
CA GLY A 381 -2.84 -17.43 0.42
C GLY A 381 -3.61 -16.78 -0.73
N LEU A 382 -3.11 -15.67 -1.29
CA LEU A 382 -3.65 -15.09 -2.52
C LEU A 382 -3.25 -15.91 -3.75
N ILE A 383 -2.00 -16.41 -3.79
CA ILE A 383 -1.51 -17.23 -4.91
C ILE A 383 -2.24 -18.56 -4.99
N ASP A 384 -2.41 -19.24 -3.86
CA ASP A 384 -3.07 -20.55 -3.81
C ASP A 384 -4.61 -20.48 -3.77
N GLY A 385 -5.16 -19.25 -3.69
CA GLY A 385 -6.61 -19.00 -3.66
C GLY A 385 -7.27 -19.34 -2.33
N SER A 386 -6.52 -19.61 -1.27
CA SER A 386 -7.07 -19.84 0.07
C SER A 386 -7.56 -18.57 0.78
N LEU A 387 -7.10 -17.38 0.33
CA LEU A 387 -7.56 -16.06 0.78
C LEU A 387 -8.31 -15.36 -0.34
N GLY A 388 -9.62 -15.13 -0.15
CA GLY A 388 -10.46 -14.46 -1.15
C GLY A 388 -10.37 -12.93 -1.12
N PHE A 389 -10.32 -12.39 0.08
CA PHE A 389 -10.16 -10.96 0.35
C PHE A 389 -9.16 -10.78 1.49
N VAL A 390 -8.28 -9.79 1.34
CA VAL A 390 -7.33 -9.39 2.36
C VAL A 390 -7.28 -7.87 2.48
N GLY A 391 -7.11 -7.35 3.71
CA GLY A 391 -7.05 -5.93 3.94
C GLY A 391 -6.35 -5.50 5.22
N GLU A 392 -5.82 -4.28 5.19
CA GLU A 392 -5.17 -3.60 6.29
C GLU A 392 -5.90 -2.31 6.63
N GLU A 393 -5.92 -1.95 7.90
CA GLU A 393 -6.53 -0.71 8.41
C GLU A 393 -5.96 0.58 7.78
N SER A 394 -4.81 0.47 7.14
CA SER A 394 -4.14 1.54 6.40
C SER A 394 -4.74 1.79 5.01
N ALA A 395 -5.92 1.22 4.71
CA ALA A 395 -6.63 1.29 3.44
C ALA A 395 -5.96 0.52 2.27
N GLY A 396 -5.07 -0.41 2.57
CA GLY A 396 -4.55 -1.36 1.58
C GLY A 396 -5.40 -2.63 1.53
N ALA A 397 -5.80 -3.06 0.35
CA ALA A 397 -6.57 -4.29 0.16
C ALA A 397 -6.32 -4.90 -1.22
N THR A 398 -6.60 -6.18 -1.36
CA THR A 398 -6.79 -6.86 -2.64
C THR A 398 -7.71 -8.06 -2.48
N PHE A 399 -8.18 -8.62 -3.58
CA PHE A 399 -9.04 -9.79 -3.59
C PHE A 399 -8.91 -10.59 -4.89
N LEU A 400 -9.34 -11.84 -4.85
CA LEU A 400 -9.27 -12.73 -6.00
C LEU A 400 -10.16 -12.27 -7.16
N ARG A 401 -9.82 -12.73 -8.35
CA ARG A 401 -10.68 -12.63 -9.54
C ARG A 401 -12.03 -13.30 -9.29
N ARG A 402 -13.00 -13.00 -10.13
CA ARG A 402 -14.34 -13.58 -10.07
C ARG A 402 -14.35 -15.10 -10.23
N ASP A 403 -13.37 -15.66 -10.90
CA ASP A 403 -13.16 -17.11 -11.07
C ASP A 403 -12.39 -17.77 -9.90
N GLY A 404 -11.90 -17.00 -8.94
CA GLY A 404 -11.12 -17.46 -7.80
C GLY A 404 -9.61 -17.50 -8.04
N ALA A 405 -9.12 -17.10 -9.21
CA ALA A 405 -7.68 -16.96 -9.45
C ALA A 405 -7.12 -15.70 -8.80
N VAL A 406 -5.81 -15.71 -8.55
CA VAL A 406 -5.11 -14.52 -8.02
C VAL A 406 -5.22 -13.33 -8.97
N TRP A 407 -5.47 -12.14 -8.41
CA TRP A 407 -5.42 -10.86 -9.13
C TRP A 407 -4.06 -10.20 -8.98
N THR A 408 -3.77 -9.68 -7.79
CA THR A 408 -2.47 -9.15 -7.37
C THR A 408 -2.11 -9.74 -6.01
N THR A 409 -0.84 -9.78 -5.69
CA THR A 409 -0.31 -10.17 -4.37
C THR A 409 0.24 -8.99 -3.59
N ASP A 410 0.29 -7.82 -4.22
CA ASP A 410 0.44 -6.54 -3.53
C ASP A 410 -0.92 -5.85 -3.38
N LYS A 411 -0.98 -4.82 -2.54
CA LYS A 411 -2.16 -3.98 -2.35
C LYS A 411 -2.55 -3.31 -3.67
N ASP A 412 -3.83 -3.17 -3.87
CA ASP A 412 -4.42 -2.53 -5.04
C ASP A 412 -5.46 -1.51 -4.59
N GLY A 413 -5.30 -0.25 -4.94
CA GLY A 413 -6.26 0.81 -4.62
C GLY A 413 -7.36 0.94 -5.67
N LEU A 414 -7.08 0.53 -6.92
CA LEU A 414 -8.04 0.69 -8.03
C LEU A 414 -9.22 -0.28 -7.90
N ILE A 415 -8.96 -1.56 -7.59
CA ILE A 415 -10.06 -2.53 -7.51
C ILE A 415 -10.97 -2.31 -6.31
N PRO A 416 -10.53 -1.94 -5.08
CA PRO A 416 -11.44 -1.54 -4.02
C PRO A 416 -12.23 -0.27 -4.36
N ALA A 417 -11.63 0.70 -5.05
CA ALA A 417 -12.34 1.88 -5.53
C ALA A 417 -13.47 1.51 -6.49
N LEU A 418 -13.20 0.67 -7.49
CA LEU A 418 -14.22 0.16 -8.43
C LEU A 418 -15.23 -0.78 -7.76
N LEU A 419 -14.81 -1.52 -6.72
CA LEU A 419 -15.72 -2.34 -5.92
C LEU A 419 -16.77 -1.48 -5.18
N ALA A 420 -16.43 -0.28 -4.73
CA ALA A 420 -17.39 0.63 -4.13
C ALA A 420 -18.48 1.02 -5.14
N ALA A 421 -18.12 1.20 -6.41
CA ALA A 421 -19.06 1.44 -7.49
C ALA A 421 -19.92 0.19 -7.79
N GLU A 422 -19.33 -1.01 -7.81
CA GLU A 422 -20.04 -2.28 -7.99
C GLU A 422 -21.06 -2.50 -6.86
N ILE A 423 -20.68 -2.27 -5.60
CA ILE A 423 -21.59 -2.36 -4.45
C ILE A 423 -22.76 -1.41 -4.63
N THR A 424 -22.49 -0.14 -4.92
CA THR A 424 -23.53 0.88 -5.09
C THR A 424 -24.50 0.51 -6.22
N ALA A 425 -23.97 0.02 -7.34
CA ALA A 425 -24.75 -0.40 -8.49
C ALA A 425 -25.65 -1.62 -8.21
N ARG A 426 -25.11 -2.62 -7.53
CA ARG A 426 -25.80 -3.88 -7.30
C ARG A 426 -26.74 -3.86 -6.11
N VAL A 427 -26.38 -3.18 -5.03
CA VAL A 427 -27.14 -3.15 -3.79
C VAL A 427 -28.16 -2.00 -3.78
N GLY A 428 -27.94 -0.95 -4.58
CA GLY A 428 -28.74 0.28 -4.56
C GLY A 428 -28.52 1.13 -3.31
N LYS A 429 -27.45 0.84 -2.55
CA LYS A 429 -27.01 1.57 -1.35
C LYS A 429 -25.52 1.84 -1.48
N ASP A 430 -25.08 3.01 -1.01
CA ASP A 430 -23.65 3.27 -0.95
C ASP A 430 -22.98 2.44 0.19
N PRO A 431 -21.64 2.23 0.15
CA PRO A 431 -20.95 1.45 1.20
C PRO A 431 -21.13 1.95 2.62
N GLY A 432 -21.39 3.25 2.84
CA GLY A 432 -21.69 3.82 4.15
C GLY A 432 -23.05 3.36 4.67
N GLU A 433 -24.05 3.25 3.79
CA GLU A 433 -25.37 2.71 4.12
C GLU A 433 -25.29 1.21 4.43
N VAL A 434 -24.53 0.45 3.63
CA VAL A 434 -24.29 -0.98 3.89
C VAL A 434 -23.60 -1.17 5.23
N TYR A 435 -22.61 -0.33 5.57
CA TYR A 435 -21.97 -0.41 6.89
C TYR A 435 -22.94 -0.12 8.04
N ARG A 436 -23.87 0.84 7.89
CA ARG A 436 -24.92 1.07 8.89
C ARG A 436 -25.85 -0.14 9.06
N ASP A 437 -26.13 -0.87 8.00
CA ASP A 437 -26.89 -2.11 8.13
C ASP A 437 -26.09 -3.17 8.92
N LEU A 438 -24.78 -3.29 8.69
CA LEU A 438 -23.91 -4.16 9.49
C LEU A 438 -23.87 -3.74 10.98
N THR A 439 -23.83 -2.43 11.27
CA THR A 439 -23.84 -1.98 12.68
C THR A 439 -25.16 -2.23 13.37
N ARG A 440 -26.30 -2.21 12.67
CA ARG A 440 -27.60 -2.60 13.22
C ARG A 440 -27.64 -4.09 13.58
N GLU A 441 -27.01 -4.93 12.78
CA GLU A 441 -26.98 -6.38 13.02
C GLU A 441 -25.96 -6.78 14.11
N PHE A 442 -24.76 -6.19 14.07
CA PHE A 442 -23.63 -6.63 14.89
C PHE A 442 -23.27 -5.67 16.04
N GLY A 443 -23.94 -4.52 16.14
CA GLY A 443 -23.57 -3.42 17.03
C GLY A 443 -22.43 -2.57 16.46
N GLU A 444 -22.35 -1.34 16.94
CA GLU A 444 -21.32 -0.38 16.51
C GLU A 444 -19.91 -0.84 16.94
N SER A 445 -18.91 -0.43 16.16
CA SER A 445 -17.51 -0.67 16.45
C SER A 445 -16.76 0.67 16.29
N PHE A 446 -16.13 1.11 17.36
CA PHE A 446 -15.30 2.31 17.38
C PHE A 446 -13.84 1.90 17.31
N SER A 447 -13.07 2.60 16.48
CA SER A 447 -11.63 2.40 16.39
C SER A 447 -10.93 3.74 16.54
N ASP A 448 -9.85 3.76 17.32
CA ASP A 448 -8.97 4.91 17.45
C ASP A 448 -7.52 4.44 17.42
N ARG A 449 -6.62 5.38 17.13
CA ARG A 449 -5.17 5.15 17.13
C ARG A 449 -4.46 6.30 17.82
N VAL A 450 -3.66 5.97 18.80
CA VAL A 450 -2.78 6.90 19.49
C VAL A 450 -1.34 6.62 19.09
N ASP A 451 -0.68 7.64 18.54
CA ASP A 451 0.74 7.59 18.19
C ASP A 451 1.54 8.36 19.25
N ALA A 452 2.53 7.71 19.86
CA ALA A 452 3.45 8.30 20.83
C ALA A 452 4.88 8.23 20.31
N ARG A 453 5.68 9.28 20.52
CA ARG A 453 7.11 9.26 20.19
C ARG A 453 7.81 8.15 20.98
N ALA A 454 8.72 7.43 20.32
CA ALA A 454 9.52 6.39 20.94
C ALA A 454 10.90 6.33 20.28
N THR A 455 11.94 6.36 21.10
CA THR A 455 13.32 6.18 20.66
C THR A 455 13.56 4.76 20.15
N PRO A 456 14.60 4.49 19.34
CA PRO A 456 14.94 3.15 18.91
C PRO A 456 15.15 2.15 20.07
N ALA A 457 15.66 2.61 21.21
CA ALA A 457 15.83 1.78 22.41
C ALA A 457 14.47 1.40 23.03
N GLU A 458 13.56 2.37 23.17
CA GLU A 458 12.20 2.13 23.65
C GLU A 458 11.43 1.21 22.71
N LYS A 459 11.54 1.41 21.41
CA LYS A 459 10.92 0.53 20.39
C LYS A 459 11.37 -0.92 20.54
N LYS A 460 12.67 -1.17 20.83
CA LYS A 460 13.19 -2.52 21.07
C LYS A 460 12.63 -3.16 22.34
N LEU A 461 12.41 -2.38 23.41
CA LEU A 461 11.77 -2.86 24.64
C LEU A 461 10.30 -3.19 24.40
N LEU A 462 9.57 -2.27 23.73
CA LEU A 462 8.15 -2.40 23.45
C LEU A 462 7.83 -3.56 22.49
N ALA A 463 8.73 -3.85 21.54
CA ALA A 463 8.60 -5.01 20.65
C ALA A 463 8.71 -6.37 21.39
N LYS A 464 9.30 -6.36 22.61
CA LYS A 464 9.50 -7.55 23.44
C LYS A 464 8.48 -7.66 24.58
N LEU A 465 7.39 -6.89 24.53
CA LEU A 465 6.34 -7.01 25.54
C LEU A 465 5.80 -8.44 25.59
N SER A 466 5.55 -8.90 26.81
CA SER A 466 5.07 -10.25 27.07
C SER A 466 3.77 -10.21 27.88
N PRO A 467 2.92 -11.26 27.81
CA PRO A 467 1.67 -11.34 28.59
C PRO A 467 1.87 -11.17 30.10
N GLN A 468 3.04 -11.58 30.65
CA GLN A 468 3.37 -11.49 32.06
C GLN A 468 3.55 -10.04 32.56
N GLN A 469 3.79 -9.10 31.65
CA GLN A 469 3.91 -7.67 31.98
C GLN A 469 2.55 -6.98 32.13
N VAL A 470 1.48 -7.59 31.61
CA VAL A 470 0.10 -7.10 31.78
C VAL A 470 -0.43 -7.56 33.12
N LYS A 471 -0.39 -6.68 34.13
CA LYS A 471 -0.81 -7.00 35.51
C LYS A 471 -2.33 -6.87 35.72
N SER A 472 -3.00 -6.10 34.88
CA SER A 472 -4.46 -5.95 34.95
C SER A 472 -5.16 -7.23 34.53
N LYS A 473 -6.27 -7.54 35.19
CA LYS A 473 -7.19 -8.62 34.79
C LYS A 473 -8.38 -8.09 33.99
N GLN A 474 -8.48 -6.78 33.86
CA GLN A 474 -9.59 -6.11 33.18
C GLN A 474 -9.08 -5.08 32.18
N LEU A 475 -9.81 -4.94 31.08
CA LEU A 475 -9.70 -3.90 30.06
C LEU A 475 -11.04 -3.17 29.98
N ALA A 476 -11.03 -1.86 30.27
CA ALA A 476 -12.26 -1.05 30.29
C ALA A 476 -13.42 -1.64 31.13
N GLY A 477 -13.10 -2.24 32.29
CA GLY A 477 -14.08 -2.88 33.18
C GLY A 477 -14.48 -4.32 32.81
N GLU A 478 -14.00 -4.83 31.67
CA GLU A 478 -14.29 -6.19 31.22
C GLU A 478 -13.12 -7.15 31.50
N THR A 479 -13.41 -8.40 31.77
CA THR A 479 -12.38 -9.42 31.99
C THR A 479 -11.55 -9.64 30.72
N ILE A 480 -10.21 -9.59 30.84
CA ILE A 480 -9.31 -9.93 29.76
C ILE A 480 -9.44 -11.41 29.43
N GLN A 481 -9.79 -11.71 28.18
CA GLN A 481 -9.97 -13.07 27.68
C GLN A 481 -8.66 -13.66 27.16
N SER A 482 -7.82 -12.84 26.49
CA SER A 482 -6.53 -13.29 25.97
C SER A 482 -5.55 -12.13 25.78
N ILE A 483 -4.26 -12.46 25.80
CA ILE A 483 -3.17 -11.55 25.50
C ILE A 483 -2.28 -12.25 24.47
N LEU A 484 -2.19 -11.68 23.28
CA LEU A 484 -1.49 -12.25 22.14
C LEU A 484 -0.18 -11.50 21.89
N THR A 485 0.88 -12.23 21.64
CA THR A 485 2.17 -11.74 21.11
C THR A 485 2.50 -12.34 19.74
N THR A 486 1.68 -13.31 19.32
CA THR A 486 1.72 -13.92 17.98
C THR A 486 0.35 -13.84 17.34
N ALA A 487 0.30 -13.73 16.03
CA ALA A 487 -0.94 -13.65 15.28
C ALA A 487 -1.59 -15.03 15.12
N PRO A 488 -2.92 -15.16 15.33
CA PRO A 488 -3.62 -16.45 15.30
C PRO A 488 -3.57 -17.16 13.94
N GLY A 489 -3.50 -16.41 12.84
CA GLY A 489 -3.56 -16.98 11.49
C GLY A 489 -2.30 -17.74 11.07
N ASN A 490 -1.12 -17.23 11.43
CA ASN A 490 0.16 -17.78 10.97
C ASN A 490 1.20 -18.01 12.07
N GLY A 491 0.88 -17.72 13.34
CA GLY A 491 1.81 -17.88 14.46
C GLY A 491 2.96 -16.88 14.49
N ALA A 492 3.03 -15.93 13.55
CA ALA A 492 4.11 -14.97 13.48
C ALA A 492 4.01 -13.92 14.59
N ALA A 493 5.17 -13.42 15.04
CA ALA A 493 5.25 -12.42 16.10
C ALA A 493 4.57 -11.09 15.68
N ILE A 494 3.72 -10.54 16.56
CA ILE A 494 3.07 -9.24 16.35
C ILE A 494 4.08 -8.08 16.43
N GLY A 495 5.20 -8.28 17.14
CA GLY A 495 6.17 -7.23 17.44
C GLY A 495 5.64 -6.23 18.48
N GLY A 496 4.89 -6.72 19.44
CA GLY A 496 4.20 -6.02 20.49
C GLY A 496 3.18 -6.96 21.14
N LEU A 497 2.06 -6.43 21.63
CA LEU A 497 1.00 -7.25 22.18
C LEU A 497 -0.39 -6.75 21.76
N LYS A 498 -1.36 -7.69 21.79
CA LYS A 498 -2.80 -7.40 21.64
C LYS A 498 -3.53 -7.98 22.85
N VAL A 499 -4.29 -7.16 23.55
CA VAL A 499 -5.11 -7.54 24.71
C VAL A 499 -6.56 -7.54 24.28
N ILE A 500 -7.27 -8.64 24.52
CA ILE A 500 -8.64 -8.86 24.04
C ILE A 500 -9.57 -9.06 25.24
N ALA A 501 -10.67 -8.31 25.28
CA ALA A 501 -11.82 -8.47 26.15
C ALA A 501 -13.06 -8.83 25.32
N GLU A 502 -14.22 -8.96 25.96
CA GLU A 502 -15.46 -9.39 25.28
C GLU A 502 -15.92 -8.38 24.20
N LYS A 503 -15.90 -7.09 24.52
CA LYS A 503 -16.44 -6.03 23.65
C LYS A 503 -15.37 -5.19 22.95
N GLY A 504 -14.09 -5.43 23.25
CA GLY A 504 -13.02 -4.65 22.67
C GLY A 504 -11.65 -5.26 22.83
N TRP A 505 -10.69 -4.62 22.18
CA TRP A 505 -9.27 -4.96 22.31
C TRP A 505 -8.41 -3.69 22.14
N PHE A 506 -7.19 -3.74 22.68
CA PHE A 506 -6.15 -2.82 22.23
C PHE A 506 -4.92 -3.60 21.76
N ALA A 507 -4.18 -3.01 20.83
CA ALA A 507 -2.90 -3.52 20.38
C ALA A 507 -1.85 -2.42 20.47
N ALA A 508 -0.70 -2.76 20.96
CA ALA A 508 0.39 -1.83 21.18
C ALA A 508 1.67 -2.37 20.53
N ARG A 509 2.25 -1.61 19.60
CA ARG A 509 3.43 -2.01 18.83
C ARG A 509 4.27 -0.83 18.36
N PRO A 510 5.61 -0.97 18.25
CA PRO A 510 6.44 0.05 17.63
C PRO A 510 6.15 0.15 16.11
N SER A 511 6.29 1.35 15.56
CA SER A 511 6.29 1.53 14.11
C SER A 511 7.56 0.94 13.50
N GLY A 512 7.42 0.26 12.35
CA GLY A 512 8.55 -0.24 11.58
C GLY A 512 9.30 0.84 10.78
N THR A 513 8.64 1.99 10.54
CA THR A 513 9.13 3.02 9.61
C THR A 513 9.32 4.39 10.27
N GLU A 514 8.76 4.62 11.46
CA GLU A 514 8.77 5.90 12.15
C GLU A 514 9.23 5.72 13.60
N ASP A 515 9.76 6.78 14.22
CA ASP A 515 10.16 6.77 15.63
C ASP A 515 8.97 7.03 16.56
N ILE A 516 7.96 6.17 16.40
CA ILE A 516 6.72 6.20 17.18
C ILE A 516 6.32 4.80 17.64
N TYR A 517 5.52 4.80 18.69
CA TYR A 517 4.79 3.66 19.20
C TYR A 517 3.31 3.85 18.92
N LYS A 518 2.68 2.84 18.34
CA LYS A 518 1.27 2.90 17.92
C LYS A 518 0.43 2.06 18.88
N ILE A 519 -0.59 2.68 19.44
CA ILE A 519 -1.64 2.01 20.22
C ILE A 519 -2.91 2.08 19.39
N TYR A 520 -3.47 0.93 19.10
CA TYR A 520 -4.75 0.79 18.40
C TYR A 520 -5.78 0.33 19.41
N GLU A 521 -6.94 0.95 19.39
CA GLU A 521 -8.06 0.62 20.27
C GLU A 521 -9.32 0.36 19.44
N ILE A 522 -9.99 -0.75 19.71
CA ILE A 522 -11.29 -1.05 19.10
C ILE A 522 -12.22 -1.55 20.20
N GLY A 523 -13.39 -0.91 20.32
CA GLY A 523 -14.41 -1.24 21.30
C GLY A 523 -15.83 -1.12 20.76
N ARG A 524 -16.81 -1.67 21.49
CA ARG A 524 -18.23 -1.35 21.31
C ARG A 524 -18.56 -0.06 22.06
N ALA A 525 -19.51 0.74 21.53
CA ALA A 525 -20.12 1.79 22.32
C ALA A 525 -20.74 1.17 23.59
N HIS A 526 -20.45 1.78 24.74
CA HIS A 526 -21.30 1.57 25.89
C HIS A 526 -22.61 2.34 25.63
N VAL A 527 -23.69 1.63 25.43
CA VAL A 527 -25.06 2.18 25.46
C VAL A 527 -25.48 2.33 26.91
#